data_8b9b83e44a454a51b225a4f203bd3854
#
_entry.id   8b9b83e44a454a51b225a4f203bd3854
#
_cell.length_a   1.000
_cell.length_b   1.000
_cell.length_c   1.000
_cell.angle_alpha   90.00
_cell.angle_beta   90.00
_cell.angle_gamma   90.00
#
_symmetry.space_group_name_H-M   'P 1'
#
loop_
_entity.id
_entity.type
_entity.pdbx_description
1 polymer ?
#
loop_
_entity_poly.entity_id
_entity_poly.type
_entity_poly.pdbx_seq_one_letter_code
_entity_poly.pdbx_strand_id
1 'polypeptide(L)'
;MIAKEAGIATTSGSSEARALAPDWTRWGQLALGVLCLVTIANLQYGWTLFINPIDEKHHWGRAAIQVAFTILIVTETWVAPIGGYLIDRFGPRLIVCASGALVALAWVINSVADSLMWLYAGAVIAGLGAGPIFGATVGNALKWFPDRRGLATGLTAAGFGAGAALTVVPLANMIQSSGYEAAFFWFGLGQGGVIMLVALMLRAPREAEVAAAFSPHLPQSRHDHAPAGVLKSLPFWLMYAMFVMVGTGGLMATAQLAPVAADFAIANIPVSLLGLTFPALSFALSLGLALNGLSRPFFGWVSDRIGREHTMFIAFLLEGVAIYSLILCASSPTLFVLLSGLVFFAWGEIFALFPATCTDIYGRKFATANYGMLYTAKGVAALLVPLGNVLAAATGSWTAVFALASALSLVAAALALFVLKPARIRRMAKEGSAP
;
A
#
# COMPACT_ATOMS: atom_id res chain seq x y z
N MET A 1 14.37 0.10 -79.54
CA MET A 1 15.61 -0.66 -79.35
C MET A 1 16.04 -0.49 -77.88
N ILE A 2 15.96 -1.56 -77.13
CA ILE A 2 16.53 -1.82 -75.80
C ILE A 2 15.97 -1.01 -74.63
N ALA A 3 14.96 -1.61 -74.00
CA ALA A 3 14.50 -1.41 -72.61
C ALA A 3 15.62 -1.82 -71.64
N LYS A 4 15.84 -1.04 -70.58
CA LYS A 4 16.66 -1.40 -69.45
C LYS A 4 15.79 -1.47 -68.23
N GLU A 5 15.38 -2.69 -67.86
CA GLU A 5 14.67 -3.01 -66.64
C GLU A 5 15.57 -2.64 -65.45
N ALA A 6 15.11 -1.69 -64.63
CA ALA A 6 15.65 -1.45 -63.33
C ALA A 6 14.93 -2.30 -62.33
N GLY A 7 15.56 -3.40 -61.89
CA GLY A 7 15.08 -4.26 -60.83
C GLY A 7 14.96 -3.50 -59.50
N ILE A 8 13.75 -3.31 -59.05
CA ILE A 8 13.46 -2.88 -57.69
C ILE A 8 13.72 -4.07 -56.77
N ALA A 9 14.87 -4.07 -56.10
CA ALA A 9 15.15 -4.97 -55.02
C ALA A 9 14.17 -4.67 -53.87
N THR A 10 13.13 -5.46 -53.78
CA THR A 10 12.31 -5.50 -52.54
C THR A 10 13.15 -6.08 -51.43
N THR A 11 13.77 -5.19 -50.66
CA THR A 11 14.29 -5.58 -49.36
C THR A 11 13.07 -5.93 -48.48
N SER A 12 12.75 -7.22 -48.40
CA SER A 12 11.91 -7.79 -47.38
C SER A 12 12.61 -7.64 -46.03
N GLY A 13 12.48 -6.44 -45.45
CA GLY A 13 12.76 -6.22 -44.06
C GLY A 13 11.82 -7.09 -43.27
N SER A 14 12.28 -8.26 -42.87
CA SER A 14 11.65 -9.04 -41.83
C SER A 14 11.60 -8.16 -40.59
N SER A 15 10.49 -7.43 -40.42
CA SER A 15 10.14 -6.94 -39.11
C SER A 15 9.93 -8.20 -38.27
N GLU A 16 10.98 -8.62 -37.56
CA GLU A 16 10.80 -9.50 -36.41
C GLU A 16 9.70 -8.85 -35.58
N ALA A 17 8.49 -9.41 -35.64
CA ALA A 17 7.39 -9.11 -34.76
C ALA A 17 7.93 -9.39 -33.34
N ARG A 18 8.44 -8.35 -32.68
CA ARG A 18 8.96 -8.44 -31.30
C ARG A 18 7.85 -9.02 -30.46
N ALA A 19 7.97 -10.30 -30.13
CA ALA A 19 6.96 -11.05 -29.44
C ALA A 19 6.67 -10.37 -28.09
N LEU A 20 5.40 -10.03 -27.86
CA LEU A 20 4.89 -9.63 -26.56
C LEU A 20 5.28 -10.69 -25.55
N ALA A 21 5.61 -10.28 -24.33
CA ALA A 21 5.78 -11.27 -23.27
C ALA A 21 4.50 -12.08 -23.14
N PRO A 22 4.60 -13.42 -23.07
CA PRO A 22 3.44 -14.25 -22.84
C PRO A 22 2.69 -13.79 -21.58
N ASP A 23 1.36 -13.79 -21.59
CA ASP A 23 0.54 -13.35 -20.46
C ASP A 23 0.94 -14.04 -19.14
N TRP A 24 1.30 -15.31 -19.17
CA TRP A 24 1.76 -16.04 -17.99
C TRP A 24 3.02 -15.42 -17.35
N THR A 25 3.93 -14.81 -18.14
CA THR A 25 5.11 -14.12 -17.58
C THR A 25 4.71 -12.87 -16.80
N ARG A 26 3.77 -12.07 -17.34
CA ARG A 26 3.27 -10.87 -16.65
C ARG A 26 2.61 -11.21 -15.32
N TRP A 27 1.69 -12.18 -15.36
CA TRP A 27 1.00 -12.64 -14.16
C TRP A 27 1.93 -13.36 -13.18
N GLY A 28 2.93 -14.09 -13.67
CA GLY A 28 3.97 -14.70 -12.85
C GLY A 28 4.78 -13.65 -12.07
N GLN A 29 5.19 -12.54 -12.73
CA GLN A 29 5.88 -11.44 -12.07
C GLN A 29 4.99 -10.73 -11.03
N LEU A 30 3.70 -10.60 -11.30
CA LEU A 30 2.73 -10.08 -10.34
C LEU A 30 2.62 -11.01 -9.13
N ALA A 31 2.46 -12.32 -9.35
CA ALA A 31 2.35 -13.31 -8.28
C ALA A 31 3.59 -13.33 -7.38
N LEU A 32 4.80 -13.21 -7.95
CA LEU A 32 6.05 -13.09 -7.19
C LEU A 32 6.04 -11.80 -6.33
N GLY A 33 5.54 -10.69 -6.87
CA GLY A 33 5.38 -9.45 -6.12
C GLY A 33 4.37 -9.59 -4.97
N VAL A 34 3.22 -10.22 -5.22
CA VAL A 34 2.21 -10.53 -4.20
C VAL A 34 2.83 -11.39 -3.09
N LEU A 35 3.60 -12.43 -3.45
CA LEU A 35 4.26 -13.32 -2.49
C LEU A 35 5.26 -12.55 -1.60
N CYS A 36 6.03 -11.62 -2.16
CA CYS A 36 6.88 -10.75 -1.36
C CYS A 36 6.09 -9.95 -0.33
N LEU A 37 4.95 -9.36 -0.73
CA LEU A 37 4.11 -8.57 0.18
C LEU A 37 3.40 -9.42 1.23
N VAL A 38 2.94 -10.62 0.87
CA VAL A 38 2.42 -11.62 1.83
C VAL A 38 3.47 -11.91 2.89
N THR A 39 4.72 -12.07 2.47
CA THR A 39 5.81 -12.47 3.35
C THR A 39 6.20 -11.36 4.34
N ILE A 40 6.22 -10.08 3.94
CA ILE A 40 6.58 -8.97 4.85
C ILE A 40 5.43 -8.43 5.71
N ALA A 41 4.22 -8.89 5.50
CA ALA A 41 3.02 -8.35 6.15
C ALA A 41 3.09 -8.41 7.69
N ASN A 42 3.74 -9.44 8.24
CA ASN A 42 3.87 -9.62 9.68
C ASN A 42 4.71 -8.56 10.37
N LEU A 43 5.67 -7.93 9.67
CA LEU A 43 6.45 -6.84 10.23
C LEU A 43 5.55 -5.73 10.77
N GLN A 44 4.43 -5.50 10.09
CA GLN A 44 3.45 -4.49 10.50
C GLN A 44 2.28 -5.10 11.28
N TYR A 45 1.57 -6.08 10.70
CA TYR A 45 0.32 -6.60 11.27
C TYR A 45 0.52 -7.62 12.39
N GLY A 46 1.68 -8.29 12.43
CA GLY A 46 2.04 -9.22 13.50
C GLY A 46 2.62 -8.55 14.75
N TRP A 47 2.98 -7.27 14.68
CA TRP A 47 3.68 -6.58 15.78
C TRP A 47 2.94 -6.62 17.11
N THR A 48 1.63 -6.47 17.09
CA THR A 48 0.80 -6.46 18.30
C THR A 48 0.89 -7.76 19.12
N LEU A 49 1.24 -8.88 18.49
CA LEU A 49 1.41 -10.17 19.16
C LEU A 49 2.67 -10.21 20.04
N PHE A 50 3.66 -9.38 19.73
CA PHE A 50 4.94 -9.34 20.46
C PHE A 50 4.94 -8.42 21.67
N ILE A 51 4.03 -7.43 21.72
CA ILE A 51 4.04 -6.37 22.74
C ILE A 51 3.94 -6.96 24.15
N ASN A 52 2.94 -7.78 24.41
CA ASN A 52 2.73 -8.35 25.73
C ASN A 52 3.83 -9.32 26.15
N PRO A 53 4.27 -10.30 25.34
CA PRO A 53 5.36 -11.21 25.71
C PRO A 53 6.69 -10.49 25.98
N ILE A 54 7.00 -9.42 25.23
CA ILE A 54 8.20 -8.62 25.48
C ILE A 54 8.06 -7.86 26.81
N ASP A 55 6.91 -7.26 27.07
CA ASP A 55 6.67 -6.50 28.30
C ASP A 55 6.66 -7.39 29.54
N GLU A 56 6.07 -8.57 29.44
CA GLU A 56 6.07 -9.58 30.53
C GLU A 56 7.49 -10.02 30.91
N LYS A 57 8.40 -10.14 29.94
CA LYS A 57 9.77 -10.59 30.17
C LYS A 57 10.70 -9.47 30.66
N HIS A 58 10.62 -8.31 30.03
CA HIS A 58 11.61 -7.23 30.23
C HIS A 58 11.10 -6.06 31.06
N HIS A 59 9.78 -5.93 31.25
CA HIS A 59 9.15 -4.82 31.97
C HIS A 59 9.48 -3.43 31.42
N TRP A 60 9.63 -3.31 30.08
CA TRP A 60 9.99 -2.03 29.43
C TRP A 60 8.82 -1.07 29.30
N GLY A 61 7.59 -1.54 29.51
CA GLY A 61 6.37 -0.79 29.29
C GLY A 61 5.88 -0.85 27.84
N ARG A 62 4.60 -1.16 27.65
CA ARG A 62 3.97 -1.33 26.32
C ARG A 62 4.15 -0.11 25.42
N ALA A 63 4.13 1.11 26.00
CA ALA A 63 4.32 2.34 25.25
C ALA A 63 5.71 2.42 24.62
N ALA A 64 6.78 2.08 25.37
CA ALA A 64 8.13 2.07 24.85
C ALA A 64 8.33 0.99 23.77
N ILE A 65 7.75 -0.20 23.97
CA ILE A 65 7.78 -1.27 22.96
C ILE A 65 7.06 -0.83 21.67
N GLN A 66 5.94 -0.10 21.80
CA GLN A 66 5.17 0.41 20.65
C GLN A 66 5.93 1.47 19.84
N VAL A 67 6.91 2.17 20.43
CA VAL A 67 7.80 3.11 19.70
C VAL A 67 8.56 2.39 18.58
N ALA A 68 8.96 1.11 18.78
CA ALA A 68 9.61 0.33 17.73
C ALA A 68 8.74 0.17 16.48
N PHE A 69 7.42 -0.01 16.65
CA PHE A 69 6.49 -0.04 15.53
C PHE A 69 6.44 1.30 14.78
N THR A 70 6.41 2.41 15.50
CA THR A 70 6.44 3.74 14.90
C THR A 70 7.73 3.96 14.10
N ILE A 71 8.88 3.56 14.67
CA ILE A 71 10.19 3.64 14.00
C ILE A 71 10.17 2.81 12.71
N LEU A 72 9.63 1.58 12.74
CA LEU A 72 9.50 0.73 11.57
C LEU A 72 8.70 1.44 10.47
N ILE A 73 7.49 1.94 10.79
CA ILE A 73 6.61 2.57 9.79
C ILE A 73 7.23 3.84 9.20
N VAL A 74 7.84 4.68 10.02
CA VAL A 74 8.52 5.91 9.56
C VAL A 74 9.68 5.53 8.64
N THR A 75 10.52 4.60 9.06
CA THR A 75 11.69 4.17 8.26
C THR A 75 11.24 3.52 6.95
N GLU A 76 10.25 2.60 6.98
CA GLU A 76 9.68 1.95 5.80
C GLU A 76 9.21 2.97 4.77
N THR A 77 8.45 3.96 5.21
CA THR A 77 7.84 4.94 4.29
C THR A 77 8.83 5.96 3.77
N TRP A 78 9.77 6.43 4.59
CA TRP A 78 10.70 7.49 4.21
C TRP A 78 11.93 6.98 3.47
N VAL A 79 12.24 5.69 3.56
CA VAL A 79 13.29 5.06 2.74
C VAL A 79 12.77 4.69 1.34
N ALA A 80 11.45 4.61 1.16
CA ALA A 80 10.84 4.21 -0.11
C ALA A 80 11.31 5.02 -1.35
N PRO A 81 11.52 6.35 -1.30
CA PRO A 81 12.06 7.11 -2.44
C PRO A 81 13.45 6.64 -2.87
N ILE A 82 14.33 6.41 -1.89
CA ILE A 82 15.71 5.97 -2.13
C ILE A 82 15.70 4.54 -2.70
N GLY A 83 14.96 3.64 -2.04
CA GLY A 83 14.76 2.27 -2.52
C GLY A 83 14.19 2.23 -3.94
N GLY A 84 13.17 3.06 -4.20
CA GLY A 84 12.56 3.18 -5.52
C GLY A 84 13.53 3.65 -6.60
N TYR A 85 14.36 4.64 -6.30
CA TYR A 85 15.40 5.10 -7.23
C TYR A 85 16.44 4.00 -7.53
N LEU A 86 16.88 3.27 -6.51
CA LEU A 86 17.82 2.15 -6.68
C LEU A 86 17.21 1.03 -7.53
N ILE A 87 15.91 0.73 -7.32
CA ILE A 87 15.18 -0.28 -8.10
C ILE A 87 15.04 0.14 -9.55
N ASP A 88 14.69 1.40 -9.81
CA ASP A 88 14.55 1.92 -11.17
C ASP A 88 15.88 1.93 -11.94
N ARG A 89 17.02 2.07 -11.21
CA ARG A 89 18.36 2.10 -11.78
C ARG A 89 18.98 0.71 -11.94
N PHE A 90 18.87 -0.16 -10.93
CA PHE A 90 19.58 -1.46 -10.87
C PHE A 90 18.66 -2.66 -11.07
N GLY A 91 17.36 -2.42 -11.17
CA GLY A 91 16.34 -3.46 -11.26
C GLY A 91 15.90 -4.00 -9.90
N PRO A 92 14.76 -4.73 -9.86
CA PRO A 92 14.16 -5.19 -8.61
C PRO A 92 14.95 -6.31 -7.95
N ARG A 93 15.60 -7.19 -8.72
CA ARG A 93 16.25 -8.42 -8.22
C ARG A 93 17.25 -8.15 -7.09
N LEU A 94 18.24 -7.30 -7.35
CA LEU A 94 19.33 -7.03 -6.40
C LEU A 94 18.79 -6.35 -5.14
N ILE A 95 17.95 -5.34 -5.32
CA ILE A 95 17.45 -4.54 -4.19
C ILE A 95 16.49 -5.35 -3.32
N VAL A 96 15.58 -6.13 -3.91
CA VAL A 96 14.66 -6.99 -3.15
C VAL A 96 15.43 -8.11 -2.43
N CYS A 97 16.48 -8.69 -3.05
CA CYS A 97 17.33 -9.68 -2.40
C CYS A 97 18.04 -9.10 -1.17
N ALA A 98 18.69 -7.93 -1.32
CA ALA A 98 19.35 -7.25 -0.20
C ALA A 98 18.32 -6.86 0.90
N SER A 99 17.14 -6.42 0.51
CA SER A 99 16.05 -6.08 1.44
C SER A 99 15.53 -7.30 2.19
N GLY A 100 15.45 -8.47 1.55
CA GLY A 100 15.11 -9.73 2.20
C GLY A 100 16.13 -10.11 3.28
N ALA A 101 17.42 -9.91 3.00
CA ALA A 101 18.48 -10.11 3.99
C ALA A 101 18.37 -9.12 5.18
N LEU A 102 18.01 -7.86 4.92
CA LEU A 102 17.75 -6.87 5.98
C LEU A 102 16.54 -7.26 6.83
N VAL A 103 15.45 -7.77 6.23
CA VAL A 103 14.29 -8.27 6.98
C VAL A 103 14.67 -9.43 7.88
N ALA A 104 15.44 -10.41 7.38
CA ALA A 104 15.93 -11.52 8.20
C ALA A 104 16.80 -11.00 9.36
N LEU A 105 17.77 -10.13 9.07
CA LEU A 105 18.66 -9.54 10.07
C LEU A 105 17.90 -8.79 11.16
N ALA A 106 16.89 -7.99 10.77
CA ALA A 106 16.07 -7.24 11.71
C ALA A 106 15.37 -8.15 12.73
N TRP A 107 14.77 -9.21 12.25
CA TRP A 107 14.07 -10.16 13.13
C TRP A 107 15.05 -10.98 13.99
N VAL A 108 16.22 -11.35 13.45
CA VAL A 108 17.28 -11.98 14.24
C VAL A 108 17.78 -11.04 15.35
N ILE A 109 17.95 -9.75 15.07
CA ILE A 109 18.29 -8.75 16.10
C ILE A 109 17.18 -8.69 17.16
N ASN A 110 15.92 -8.63 16.76
CA ASN A 110 14.80 -8.60 17.70
C ASN A 110 14.68 -9.88 18.54
N SER A 111 15.11 -11.03 18.01
CA SER A 111 15.11 -12.30 18.76
C SER A 111 16.11 -12.34 19.91
N VAL A 112 17.18 -11.55 19.85
CA VAL A 112 18.22 -11.46 20.87
C VAL A 112 18.26 -10.10 21.58
N ALA A 113 17.24 -9.26 21.35
CA ALA A 113 17.20 -7.92 21.93
C ALA A 113 17.00 -7.98 23.46
N ASP A 114 17.99 -7.53 24.19
CA ASP A 114 18.00 -7.41 25.66
C ASP A 114 17.77 -5.98 26.16
N SER A 115 17.61 -5.04 25.25
CA SER A 115 17.34 -3.63 25.53
C SER A 115 16.46 -2.99 24.45
N LEU A 116 15.74 -1.90 24.83
CA LEU A 116 14.95 -1.10 23.88
C LEU A 116 15.80 -0.59 22.71
N MET A 117 17.10 -0.31 22.95
CA MET A 117 17.99 0.17 21.88
C MET A 117 18.14 -0.88 20.78
N TRP A 118 18.32 -2.15 21.10
CA TRP A 118 18.40 -3.24 20.13
C TRP A 118 17.07 -3.48 19.42
N LEU A 119 15.96 -3.40 20.15
CA LEU A 119 14.61 -3.50 19.57
C LEU A 119 14.35 -2.36 18.57
N TYR A 120 14.77 -1.12 18.87
CA TYR A 120 14.65 0.02 17.97
C TYR A 120 15.61 -0.10 16.78
N ALA A 121 16.83 -0.59 16.99
CA ALA A 121 17.76 -0.87 15.89
C ALA A 121 17.19 -1.91 14.92
N GLY A 122 16.61 -3.00 15.46
CA GLY A 122 15.90 -3.98 14.65
C GLY A 122 14.73 -3.37 13.86
N ALA A 123 13.96 -2.47 14.48
CA ALA A 123 12.85 -1.77 13.80
C ALA A 123 13.32 -0.86 12.66
N VAL A 124 14.45 -0.14 12.83
CA VAL A 124 15.07 0.65 11.74
C VAL A 124 15.45 -0.27 10.58
N ILE A 125 16.17 -1.36 10.87
CA ILE A 125 16.64 -2.31 9.84
C ILE A 125 15.44 -2.98 9.13
N ALA A 126 14.38 -3.32 9.88
CA ALA A 126 13.14 -3.84 9.32
C ALA A 126 12.50 -2.86 8.32
N GLY A 127 12.43 -1.58 8.67
CA GLY A 127 11.90 -0.54 7.79
C GLY A 127 12.77 -0.33 6.54
N LEU A 128 14.13 -0.36 6.70
CA LEU A 128 15.06 -0.31 5.57
C LEU A 128 14.89 -1.47 4.60
N GLY A 129 14.50 -2.64 5.09
CA GLY A 129 14.16 -3.80 4.25
C GLY A 129 12.77 -3.72 3.66
N ALA A 130 11.73 -3.45 4.46
CA ALA A 130 10.33 -3.50 4.05
C ALA A 130 9.97 -2.43 3.00
N GLY A 131 10.46 -1.20 3.14
CA GLY A 131 10.15 -0.10 2.25
C GLY A 131 10.51 -0.37 0.78
N PRO A 132 11.77 -0.76 0.48
CA PRO A 132 12.14 -1.10 -0.88
C PRO A 132 11.39 -2.33 -1.44
N ILE A 133 11.04 -3.34 -0.62
CA ILE A 133 10.25 -4.49 -1.09
C ILE A 133 8.87 -4.04 -1.52
N PHE A 134 8.20 -3.21 -0.71
CA PHE A 134 6.88 -2.65 -1.06
C PHE A 134 6.97 -1.82 -2.35
N GLY A 135 7.92 -0.90 -2.43
CA GLY A 135 8.15 -0.07 -3.62
C GLY A 135 8.46 -0.90 -4.87
N ALA A 136 9.35 -1.91 -4.75
CA ALA A 136 9.74 -2.77 -5.86
C ALA A 136 8.55 -3.55 -6.45
N THR A 137 7.75 -4.16 -5.59
CA THR A 137 6.64 -5.02 -6.02
C THR A 137 5.53 -4.21 -6.69
N VAL A 138 5.14 -3.08 -6.09
CA VAL A 138 4.16 -2.15 -6.68
C VAL A 138 4.73 -1.51 -7.96
N GLY A 139 5.97 -1.02 -7.95
CA GLY A 139 6.61 -0.43 -9.12
C GLY A 139 6.79 -1.41 -10.27
N ASN A 140 7.12 -2.68 -9.97
CA ASN A 140 7.22 -3.73 -10.97
C ASN A 140 5.84 -4.04 -11.60
N ALA A 141 4.79 -4.13 -10.79
CA ALA A 141 3.41 -4.30 -11.26
C ALA A 141 2.99 -3.18 -12.22
N LEU A 142 3.29 -1.91 -11.88
CA LEU A 142 3.03 -0.75 -12.73
C LEU A 142 3.74 -0.82 -14.09
N LYS A 143 4.96 -1.37 -14.11
CA LYS A 143 5.76 -1.52 -15.33
C LYS A 143 5.28 -2.67 -16.23
N TRP A 144 4.85 -3.79 -15.63
CA TRP A 144 4.36 -4.96 -16.36
C TRP A 144 2.93 -4.81 -16.89
N PHE A 145 2.08 -3.99 -16.25
CA PHE A 145 0.67 -3.85 -16.58
C PHE A 145 0.28 -2.40 -16.94
N PRO A 146 0.80 -1.83 -18.04
CA PRO A 146 0.42 -0.49 -18.46
C PRO A 146 -1.07 -0.38 -18.86
N ASP A 147 -1.68 -1.51 -19.25
CA ASP A 147 -3.10 -1.65 -19.60
C ASP A 147 -4.06 -1.72 -18.39
N ARG A 148 -3.57 -2.17 -17.23
CA ARG A 148 -4.37 -2.46 -16.02
C ARG A 148 -3.62 -2.08 -14.75
N ARG A 149 -3.05 -0.88 -14.70
CA ARG A 149 -2.21 -0.41 -13.59
C ARG A 149 -2.92 -0.46 -12.25
N GLY A 150 -4.19 -0.04 -12.20
CA GLY A 150 -5.00 -0.05 -10.98
C GLY A 150 -5.23 -1.47 -10.45
N LEU A 151 -5.67 -2.39 -11.31
CA LEU A 151 -5.86 -3.79 -10.92
C LEU A 151 -4.54 -4.42 -10.46
N ALA A 152 -3.46 -4.23 -11.20
CA ALA A 152 -2.17 -4.84 -10.88
C ALA A 152 -1.60 -4.33 -9.55
N THR A 153 -1.65 -3.03 -9.30
CA THR A 153 -1.23 -2.45 -8.01
C THR A 153 -2.16 -2.86 -6.87
N GLY A 154 -3.46 -2.93 -7.14
CA GLY A 154 -4.45 -3.38 -6.18
C GLY A 154 -4.24 -4.84 -5.75
N LEU A 155 -4.03 -5.75 -6.70
CA LEU A 155 -3.70 -7.16 -6.41
C LEU A 155 -2.39 -7.29 -5.65
N THR A 156 -1.36 -6.54 -6.05
CA THR A 156 -0.08 -6.54 -5.35
C THR A 156 -0.26 -6.07 -3.91
N ALA A 157 -0.91 -4.94 -3.70
CA ALA A 157 -1.15 -4.38 -2.37
C ALA A 157 -2.08 -5.27 -1.51
N ALA A 158 -3.04 -5.99 -2.10
CA ALA A 158 -3.89 -6.95 -1.39
C ALA A 158 -3.07 -8.09 -0.75
N GLY A 159 -1.92 -8.46 -1.35
CA GLY A 159 -0.99 -9.44 -0.78
C GLY A 159 -0.53 -9.08 0.63
N PHE A 160 -0.40 -7.79 0.92
CA PHE A 160 -0.02 -7.33 2.25
C PHE A 160 -1.11 -7.63 3.31
N GLY A 161 -2.40 -7.45 2.97
CA GLY A 161 -3.51 -7.84 3.84
C GLY A 161 -3.67 -9.35 3.97
N ALA A 162 -3.58 -10.08 2.85
CA ALA A 162 -3.67 -11.54 2.83
C ALA A 162 -2.53 -12.20 3.62
N GLY A 163 -1.32 -11.63 3.57
CA GLY A 163 -0.17 -12.10 4.33
C GLY A 163 -0.41 -12.09 5.83
N ALA A 164 -1.01 -11.03 6.36
CA ALA A 164 -1.40 -10.97 7.77
C ALA A 164 -2.38 -12.09 8.12
N ALA A 165 -3.43 -12.28 7.32
CA ALA A 165 -4.44 -13.31 7.58
C ALA A 165 -3.84 -14.73 7.59
N LEU A 166 -2.88 -15.01 6.70
CA LEU A 166 -2.24 -16.33 6.58
C LEU A 166 -1.22 -16.61 7.68
N THR A 167 -0.55 -15.59 8.19
CA THR A 167 0.66 -15.76 9.00
C THR A 167 0.49 -15.39 10.48
N VAL A 168 -0.55 -14.62 10.84
CA VAL A 168 -0.81 -14.21 12.24
C VAL A 168 -1.07 -15.41 13.13
N VAL A 169 -1.86 -16.40 12.69
CA VAL A 169 -2.17 -17.59 13.50
C VAL A 169 -0.93 -18.48 13.73
N PRO A 170 -0.17 -18.89 12.70
CA PRO A 170 1.10 -19.60 12.91
C PRO A 170 2.10 -18.85 13.79
N LEU A 171 2.17 -17.52 13.64
CA LEU A 171 3.04 -16.67 14.46
C LEU A 171 2.60 -16.67 15.92
N ALA A 172 1.33 -16.48 16.21
CA ALA A 172 0.76 -16.52 17.55
C ALA A 172 1.00 -17.89 18.22
N ASN A 173 0.78 -18.99 17.51
CA ASN A 173 1.03 -20.34 18.00
C ASN A 173 2.51 -20.56 18.35
N MET A 174 3.43 -20.06 17.52
CA MET A 174 4.87 -20.16 17.79
C MET A 174 5.26 -19.33 19.02
N ILE A 175 4.73 -18.11 19.17
CA ILE A 175 4.94 -17.28 20.36
C ILE A 175 4.49 -18.02 21.63
N GLN A 176 3.31 -18.66 21.59
CA GLN A 176 2.78 -19.39 22.75
C GLN A 176 3.55 -20.66 23.07
N SER A 177 4.02 -21.40 22.07
CA SER A 177 4.69 -22.70 22.27
C SER A 177 6.19 -22.59 22.53
N SER A 178 6.87 -21.62 21.93
CA SER A 178 8.35 -21.56 21.89
C SER A 178 8.92 -20.20 22.30
N GLY A 179 8.06 -19.25 22.65
CA GLY A 179 8.46 -17.89 23.00
C GLY A 179 8.57 -16.95 21.81
N TYR A 180 8.54 -15.66 22.10
CA TYR A 180 8.57 -14.62 21.06
C TYR A 180 9.95 -14.54 20.38
N GLU A 181 11.04 -14.89 21.08
CA GLU A 181 12.40 -14.93 20.52
C GLU A 181 12.52 -15.96 19.41
N ALA A 182 12.01 -17.18 19.66
CA ALA A 182 12.00 -18.23 18.65
C ALA A 182 11.11 -17.83 17.46
N ALA A 183 9.99 -17.17 17.72
CA ALA A 183 9.10 -16.65 16.66
C ALA A 183 9.81 -15.60 15.80
N PHE A 184 10.49 -14.63 16.39
CA PHE A 184 11.32 -13.67 15.65
C PHE A 184 12.40 -14.37 14.84
N PHE A 185 13.13 -15.29 15.43
CA PHE A 185 14.23 -15.97 14.76
C PHE A 185 13.78 -16.77 13.54
N TRP A 186 12.84 -17.70 13.71
CA TRP A 186 12.42 -18.60 12.64
C TRP A 186 11.58 -17.91 11.55
N PHE A 187 10.66 -17.01 11.94
CA PHE A 187 9.92 -16.23 10.96
C PHE A 187 10.86 -15.28 10.20
N GLY A 188 11.83 -14.68 10.89
CA GLY A 188 12.79 -13.79 10.25
C GLY A 188 13.62 -14.50 9.17
N LEU A 189 14.20 -15.65 9.50
CA LEU A 189 14.97 -16.46 8.55
C LEU A 189 14.08 -16.99 7.41
N GLY A 190 12.89 -17.49 7.74
CA GLY A 190 11.93 -18.01 6.76
C GLY A 190 11.47 -16.92 5.78
N GLN A 191 11.03 -15.78 6.29
CA GLN A 191 10.56 -14.66 5.47
C GLN A 191 11.67 -14.06 4.61
N GLY A 192 12.82 -13.77 5.22
CA GLY A 192 13.97 -13.25 4.48
C GLY A 192 14.44 -14.23 3.41
N GLY A 193 14.50 -15.53 3.73
CA GLY A 193 14.86 -16.60 2.79
C GLY A 193 13.89 -16.68 1.61
N VAL A 194 12.58 -16.67 1.87
CA VAL A 194 11.55 -16.67 0.81
C VAL A 194 11.71 -15.44 -0.08
N ILE A 195 11.87 -14.24 0.51
CA ILE A 195 12.04 -12.99 -0.27
C ILE A 195 13.30 -13.07 -1.15
N MET A 196 14.43 -13.54 -0.62
CA MET A 196 15.66 -13.68 -1.40
C MET A 196 15.50 -14.67 -2.56
N LEU A 197 14.84 -15.80 -2.34
CA LEU A 197 14.57 -16.78 -3.39
C LEU A 197 13.63 -16.20 -4.47
N VAL A 198 12.55 -15.53 -4.07
CA VAL A 198 11.61 -14.89 -4.99
C VAL A 198 12.31 -13.77 -5.77
N ALA A 199 13.19 -13.00 -5.12
CA ALA A 199 13.93 -11.92 -5.76
C ALA A 199 14.78 -12.40 -6.95
N LEU A 200 15.33 -13.63 -6.91
CA LEU A 200 16.09 -14.20 -8.03
C LEU A 200 15.23 -14.34 -9.31
N MET A 201 13.93 -14.49 -9.17
CA MET A 201 12.97 -14.64 -10.26
C MET A 201 12.34 -13.30 -10.69
N LEU A 202 12.43 -12.26 -9.86
CA LEU A 202 11.92 -10.93 -10.19
C LEU A 202 12.76 -10.26 -11.27
N ARG A 203 12.08 -9.63 -12.22
CA ARG A 203 12.72 -8.77 -13.24
C ARG A 203 11.79 -7.64 -13.69
N ALA A 204 12.37 -6.55 -14.14
CA ALA A 204 11.62 -5.52 -14.85
C ALA A 204 11.30 -5.99 -16.29
N PRO A 205 10.17 -5.53 -16.89
CA PRO A 205 9.86 -5.82 -18.28
C PRO A 205 10.83 -5.09 -19.21
N ARG A 206 11.11 -5.69 -20.38
CA ARG A 206 11.75 -5.00 -21.50
C ARG A 206 10.69 -4.14 -22.21
N GLU A 207 11.08 -3.05 -22.83
CA GLU A 207 10.13 -2.17 -23.53
C GLU A 207 9.29 -2.92 -24.58
N ALA A 208 9.93 -3.79 -25.35
CA ALA A 208 9.28 -4.59 -26.38
C ALA A 208 8.19 -5.54 -25.81
N GLU A 209 8.34 -6.00 -24.57
CA GLU A 209 7.40 -6.96 -23.95
C GLU A 209 6.06 -6.31 -23.56
N VAL A 210 6.02 -4.98 -23.45
CA VAL A 210 4.84 -4.24 -22.97
C VAL A 210 4.41 -3.11 -23.91
N ALA A 211 5.09 -2.92 -25.03
CA ALA A 211 4.83 -1.82 -25.97
C ALA A 211 3.40 -1.82 -26.56
N ALA A 212 2.80 -3.00 -26.78
CA ALA A 212 1.46 -3.13 -27.32
C ALA A 212 0.35 -3.16 -26.24
N ALA A 213 0.72 -3.11 -24.95
CA ALA A 213 -0.23 -3.20 -23.83
C ALA A 213 -0.65 -1.83 -23.27
N PHE A 214 -0.48 -0.73 -24.04
CA PHE A 214 -1.01 0.57 -23.61
C PHE A 214 -2.53 0.57 -23.68
N SER A 215 -3.18 0.99 -22.58
CA SER A 215 -4.64 1.11 -22.55
C SER A 215 -5.10 2.29 -23.40
N PRO A 216 -5.91 2.07 -24.46
CA PRO A 216 -6.44 3.15 -25.28
C PRO A 216 -7.49 4.00 -24.56
N HIS A 217 -8.00 3.54 -23.41
CA HIS A 217 -9.14 4.16 -22.72
C HIS A 217 -8.75 5.15 -21.62
N LEU A 218 -7.49 5.14 -21.16
CA LEU A 218 -7.02 6.04 -20.11
C LEU A 218 -5.90 6.93 -20.62
N PRO A 219 -5.97 8.24 -20.40
CA PRO A 219 -4.88 9.14 -20.72
C PRO A 219 -3.65 8.78 -19.90
N GLN A 220 -2.52 8.53 -20.58
CA GLN A 220 -1.24 8.20 -19.95
C GLN A 220 -0.14 9.08 -20.58
N SER A 221 0.76 9.63 -19.75
CA SER A 221 1.91 10.37 -20.27
C SER A 221 2.82 9.44 -21.08
N ARG A 222 3.26 9.93 -22.22
CA ARG A 222 4.29 9.30 -23.06
C ARG A 222 5.70 9.72 -22.66
N HIS A 223 5.82 10.69 -21.75
CA HIS A 223 7.08 11.24 -21.27
C HIS A 223 7.39 10.71 -19.87
N ASP A 224 8.64 10.32 -19.67
CA ASP A 224 9.14 9.88 -18.37
C ASP A 224 9.74 11.05 -17.59
N HIS A 225 9.21 11.32 -16.42
CA HIS A 225 9.67 12.41 -15.56
C HIS A 225 10.53 11.89 -14.43
N ALA A 226 11.74 12.43 -14.33
CA ALA A 226 12.62 12.14 -13.19
C ALA A 226 12.07 12.73 -11.89
N PRO A 227 12.42 12.14 -10.72
CA PRO A 227 11.94 12.56 -9.40
C PRO A 227 12.03 14.07 -9.13
N ALA A 228 13.14 14.70 -9.47
CA ALA A 228 13.33 16.14 -9.30
C ALA A 228 12.33 17.01 -10.10
N GLY A 229 11.88 16.53 -11.26
CA GLY A 229 10.86 17.20 -12.08
C GLY A 229 9.44 16.98 -11.50
N VAL A 230 9.20 15.82 -10.91
CA VAL A 230 7.93 15.47 -10.26
C VAL A 230 7.68 16.36 -9.05
N LEU A 231 8.67 16.58 -8.20
CA LEU A 231 8.59 17.46 -7.02
C LEU A 231 8.26 18.93 -7.36
N LYS A 232 8.52 19.38 -8.59
CA LYS A 232 8.19 20.73 -9.03
C LYS A 232 6.76 20.86 -9.60
N SER A 233 5.99 19.78 -9.60
CA SER A 233 4.69 19.75 -10.28
C SER A 233 3.53 19.85 -9.29
N LEU A 234 2.51 20.66 -9.63
CA LEU A 234 1.29 20.79 -8.83
C LEU A 234 0.53 19.47 -8.66
N PRO A 235 0.33 18.61 -9.69
CA PRO A 235 -0.38 17.35 -9.49
C PRO A 235 0.26 16.42 -8.46
N PHE A 236 1.59 16.44 -8.30
CA PHE A 236 2.26 15.64 -7.27
C PHE A 236 1.86 16.08 -5.87
N TRP A 237 1.93 17.38 -5.57
CA TRP A 237 1.59 17.90 -4.25
C TRP A 237 0.10 17.80 -3.93
N LEU A 238 -0.77 17.88 -4.96
CA LEU A 238 -2.19 17.58 -4.80
C LEU A 238 -2.41 16.12 -4.40
N MET A 239 -1.81 15.17 -5.11
CA MET A 239 -1.87 13.76 -4.74
C MET A 239 -1.27 13.50 -3.36
N TYR A 240 -0.16 14.16 -3.03
CA TYR A 240 0.48 14.04 -1.72
C TYR A 240 -0.46 14.52 -0.60
N ALA A 241 -1.03 15.71 -0.73
CA ALA A 241 -1.97 16.26 0.24
C ALA A 241 -3.22 15.38 0.39
N MET A 242 -3.79 14.92 -0.72
CA MET A 242 -4.93 14.01 -0.72
C MET A 242 -4.59 12.68 -0.04
N PHE A 243 -3.41 12.12 -0.30
CA PHE A 243 -2.96 10.90 0.35
C PHE A 243 -2.81 11.09 1.87
N VAL A 244 -2.22 12.22 2.32
CA VAL A 244 -2.15 12.56 3.75
C VAL A 244 -3.54 12.69 4.34
N MET A 245 -4.47 13.41 3.70
CA MET A 245 -5.83 13.62 4.20
C MET A 245 -6.59 12.30 4.36
N VAL A 246 -6.67 11.50 3.30
CA VAL A 246 -7.39 10.21 3.31
C VAL A 246 -6.68 9.21 4.23
N GLY A 247 -5.36 9.13 4.16
CA GLY A 247 -4.58 8.29 5.05
C GLY A 247 -4.78 8.63 6.53
N THR A 248 -4.80 9.92 6.88
CA THR A 248 -5.06 10.38 8.25
C THR A 248 -6.50 10.06 8.68
N GLY A 249 -7.49 10.34 7.82
CA GLY A 249 -8.90 10.06 8.08
C GLY A 249 -9.16 8.59 8.39
N GLY A 250 -8.73 7.70 7.51
CA GLY A 250 -8.89 6.26 7.68
C GLY A 250 -8.12 5.70 8.88
N LEU A 251 -6.86 6.13 9.08
CA LEU A 251 -6.06 5.70 10.23
C LEU A 251 -6.62 6.21 11.56
N MET A 252 -7.09 7.46 11.64
CA MET A 252 -7.76 7.99 12.83
C MET A 252 -9.01 7.18 13.17
N ALA A 253 -9.91 6.99 12.18
CA ALA A 253 -11.15 6.26 12.40
C ALA A 253 -10.88 4.82 12.85
N THR A 254 -9.95 4.13 12.20
CA THR A 254 -9.64 2.72 12.52
C THR A 254 -8.90 2.55 13.84
N ALA A 255 -8.01 3.48 14.21
CA ALA A 255 -7.28 3.45 15.48
C ALA A 255 -8.20 3.68 16.69
N GLN A 256 -9.32 4.38 16.51
CA GLN A 256 -10.24 4.70 17.59
C GLN A 256 -11.41 3.70 17.72
N LEU A 257 -11.47 2.64 16.90
CA LEU A 257 -12.58 1.67 17.00
C LEU A 257 -12.68 1.01 18.37
N ALA A 258 -11.56 0.61 18.97
CA ALA A 258 -11.58 -0.04 20.27
C ALA A 258 -11.97 0.92 21.42
N PRO A 259 -11.41 2.13 21.55
CA PRO A 259 -11.89 3.14 22.49
C PRO A 259 -13.37 3.49 22.31
N VAL A 260 -13.81 3.73 21.07
CA VAL A 260 -15.23 4.04 20.79
C VAL A 260 -16.13 2.87 21.20
N ALA A 261 -15.79 1.63 20.84
CA ALA A 261 -16.58 0.46 21.21
C ALA A 261 -16.66 0.26 22.74
N ALA A 262 -15.59 0.63 23.47
CA ALA A 262 -15.57 0.59 24.93
C ALA A 262 -16.47 1.67 25.54
N ASP A 263 -16.35 2.92 25.07
CA ASP A 263 -17.13 4.07 25.58
C ASP A 263 -18.65 3.90 25.32
N PHE A 264 -19.02 3.29 24.21
CA PHE A 264 -20.42 2.94 23.91
C PHE A 264 -20.85 1.60 24.50
N ALA A 265 -19.99 0.92 25.27
CA ALA A 265 -20.23 -0.38 25.93
C ALA A 265 -20.69 -1.50 24.96
N ILE A 266 -20.29 -1.44 23.68
CA ILE A 266 -20.70 -2.40 22.65
C ILE A 266 -19.62 -3.44 22.30
N ALA A 267 -18.39 -3.28 22.77
CA ALA A 267 -17.23 -4.07 22.37
C ALA A 267 -17.48 -5.59 22.41
N ASN A 268 -18.14 -6.07 23.47
CA ASN A 268 -18.40 -7.49 23.72
C ASN A 268 -19.81 -7.95 23.36
N ILE A 269 -20.68 -7.06 22.85
CA ILE A 269 -22.04 -7.45 22.45
C ILE A 269 -21.95 -8.36 21.22
N PRO A 270 -22.58 -9.55 21.24
CA PRO A 270 -22.54 -10.46 20.11
C PRO A 270 -23.34 -9.90 18.94
N VAL A 271 -22.73 -9.90 17.76
CA VAL A 271 -23.36 -9.52 16.48
C VAL A 271 -23.35 -10.73 15.56
N SER A 272 -24.51 -11.04 14.97
CA SER A 272 -24.68 -12.14 14.03
C SER A 272 -24.89 -11.59 12.62
N LEU A 273 -23.96 -11.92 11.70
CA LEU A 273 -24.03 -11.58 10.28
C LEU A 273 -23.61 -12.79 9.45
N LEU A 274 -24.34 -13.11 8.40
CA LEU A 274 -24.04 -14.19 7.45
C LEU A 274 -23.82 -15.56 8.13
N GLY A 275 -24.52 -15.83 9.24
CA GLY A 275 -24.38 -17.09 10.00
C GLY A 275 -23.18 -17.14 10.95
N LEU A 276 -22.38 -16.08 11.03
CA LEU A 276 -21.25 -15.94 11.97
C LEU A 276 -21.66 -15.04 13.13
N THR A 277 -21.30 -15.42 14.36
CA THR A 277 -21.56 -14.63 15.56
C THR A 277 -20.26 -14.36 16.32
N PHE A 278 -19.91 -13.09 16.48
CA PHE A 278 -18.72 -12.64 17.19
C PHE A 278 -19.02 -11.39 18.02
N PRO A 279 -18.20 -11.07 19.05
CA PRO A 279 -18.23 -9.77 19.71
C PRO A 279 -18.06 -8.63 18.69
N ALA A 280 -18.84 -7.55 18.83
CA ALA A 280 -18.90 -6.47 17.84
C ALA A 280 -17.52 -5.90 17.46
N LEU A 281 -16.65 -5.64 18.44
CA LEU A 281 -15.31 -5.10 18.16
C LEU A 281 -14.46 -6.08 17.34
N SER A 282 -14.41 -7.35 17.76
CA SER A 282 -13.64 -8.38 17.05
C SER A 282 -14.17 -8.60 15.64
N PHE A 283 -15.50 -8.57 15.47
CA PHE A 283 -16.13 -8.69 14.16
C PHE A 283 -15.83 -7.48 13.27
N ALA A 284 -15.93 -6.25 13.80
CA ALA A 284 -15.62 -5.02 13.08
C ALA A 284 -14.16 -5.02 12.57
N LEU A 285 -13.21 -5.42 13.40
CA LEU A 285 -11.80 -5.50 13.04
C LEU A 285 -11.54 -6.58 11.99
N SER A 286 -12.08 -7.78 12.16
CA SER A 286 -11.89 -8.89 11.23
C SER A 286 -12.53 -8.61 9.87
N LEU A 287 -13.77 -8.13 9.85
CA LEU A 287 -14.49 -7.73 8.64
C LEU A 287 -13.77 -6.58 7.96
N GLY A 288 -13.33 -5.57 8.73
CA GLY A 288 -12.59 -4.42 8.24
C GLY A 288 -11.32 -4.83 7.51
N LEU A 289 -10.48 -5.67 8.09
CA LEU A 289 -9.24 -6.15 7.47
C LEU A 289 -9.51 -6.94 6.18
N ALA A 290 -10.51 -7.82 6.18
CA ALA A 290 -10.89 -8.56 4.98
C ALA A 290 -11.35 -7.63 3.85
N LEU A 291 -12.24 -6.67 4.16
CA LEU A 291 -12.75 -5.70 3.20
C LEU A 291 -11.66 -4.72 2.72
N ASN A 292 -10.73 -4.31 3.58
CA ASN A 292 -9.58 -3.50 3.20
C ASN A 292 -8.68 -4.21 2.17
N GLY A 293 -8.43 -5.51 2.37
CA GLY A 293 -7.69 -6.31 1.41
C GLY A 293 -8.40 -6.43 0.05
N LEU A 294 -9.71 -6.70 0.06
CA LEU A 294 -10.53 -6.86 -1.14
C LEU A 294 -10.76 -5.54 -1.89
N SER A 295 -10.80 -4.42 -1.20
CA SER A 295 -11.06 -3.10 -1.78
C SER A 295 -9.97 -2.69 -2.77
N ARG A 296 -8.73 -3.05 -2.52
CA ARG A 296 -7.58 -2.65 -3.34
C ARG A 296 -7.68 -3.15 -4.79
N PRO A 297 -7.84 -4.45 -5.07
CA PRO A 297 -8.06 -4.92 -6.44
C PRO A 297 -9.40 -4.45 -7.01
N PHE A 298 -10.45 -4.33 -6.20
CA PHE A 298 -11.76 -3.86 -6.63
C PHE A 298 -11.69 -2.42 -7.17
N PHE A 299 -11.26 -1.46 -6.36
CA PHE A 299 -11.13 -0.07 -6.80
C PHE A 299 -10.04 0.11 -7.86
N GLY A 300 -8.98 -0.68 -7.80
CA GLY A 300 -7.97 -0.73 -8.86
C GLY A 300 -8.60 -1.05 -10.22
N TRP A 301 -9.40 -2.12 -10.29
CA TRP A 301 -10.12 -2.54 -11.48
C TRP A 301 -11.18 -1.52 -11.93
N VAL A 302 -11.94 -0.95 -10.99
CA VAL A 302 -12.90 0.12 -11.29
C VAL A 302 -12.18 1.31 -11.91
N SER A 303 -11.03 1.72 -11.35
CA SER A 303 -10.27 2.86 -11.83
C SER A 303 -9.69 2.69 -13.23
N ASP A 304 -9.39 1.44 -13.60
CA ASP A 304 -8.94 1.12 -14.97
C ASP A 304 -10.08 1.28 -16.00
N ARG A 305 -11.35 1.36 -15.58
CA ARG A 305 -12.53 1.50 -16.44
C ARG A 305 -13.13 2.89 -16.46
N ILE A 306 -13.40 3.48 -15.29
CA ILE A 306 -14.08 4.78 -15.18
C ILE A 306 -13.12 5.96 -14.98
N GLY A 307 -11.82 5.67 -14.84
CA GLY A 307 -10.75 6.66 -14.63
C GLY A 307 -10.38 6.85 -13.16
N ARG A 308 -9.14 7.34 -12.95
CA ARG A 308 -8.52 7.44 -11.63
C ARG A 308 -9.26 8.40 -10.71
N GLU A 309 -9.46 9.62 -11.19
CA GLU A 309 -10.02 10.71 -10.38
C GLU A 309 -11.49 10.49 -10.03
N HIS A 310 -12.26 9.87 -10.92
CA HIS A 310 -13.65 9.51 -10.62
C HIS A 310 -13.72 8.42 -9.54
N THR A 311 -12.84 7.42 -9.63
CA THR A 311 -12.78 6.36 -8.62
C THR A 311 -12.32 6.90 -7.28
N MET A 312 -11.30 7.79 -7.26
CA MET A 312 -10.87 8.49 -6.05
C MET A 312 -12.03 9.29 -5.42
N PHE A 313 -12.77 10.04 -6.27
CA PHE A 313 -13.93 10.79 -5.77
C PHE A 313 -14.96 9.89 -5.10
N ILE A 314 -15.34 8.78 -5.74
CA ILE A 314 -16.32 7.83 -5.19
C ILE A 314 -15.81 7.19 -3.90
N ALA A 315 -14.57 6.72 -3.88
CA ALA A 315 -13.99 6.03 -2.74
C ALA A 315 -13.82 6.97 -1.53
N PHE A 316 -13.27 8.17 -1.73
CA PHE A 316 -13.06 9.15 -0.66
C PHE A 316 -14.37 9.74 -0.14
N LEU A 317 -15.37 9.94 -1.03
CA LEU A 317 -16.71 10.32 -0.61
C LEU A 317 -17.35 9.23 0.26
N LEU A 318 -17.26 7.98 -0.17
CA LEU A 318 -17.76 6.83 0.57
C LEU A 318 -17.08 6.72 1.94
N GLU A 319 -15.75 6.89 1.98
CA GLU A 319 -14.97 6.89 3.23
C GLU A 319 -15.42 7.99 4.18
N GLY A 320 -15.50 9.24 3.71
CA GLY A 320 -15.91 10.38 4.53
C GLY A 320 -17.32 10.20 5.11
N VAL A 321 -18.27 9.77 4.28
CA VAL A 321 -19.66 9.49 4.72
C VAL A 321 -19.67 8.33 5.72
N ALA A 322 -18.94 7.23 5.45
CA ALA A 322 -18.90 6.08 6.33
C ALA A 322 -18.28 6.42 7.70
N ILE A 323 -17.20 7.21 7.73
CA ILE A 323 -16.55 7.65 8.98
C ILE A 323 -17.53 8.46 9.85
N TYR A 324 -18.24 9.43 9.26
CA TYR A 324 -19.19 10.23 10.02
C TYR A 324 -20.42 9.43 10.48
N SER A 325 -20.92 8.55 9.61
CA SER A 325 -22.04 7.67 9.95
C SER A 325 -21.67 6.68 11.06
N LEU A 326 -20.41 6.22 11.11
CA LEU A 326 -19.94 5.28 12.12
C LEU A 326 -20.09 5.86 13.52
N ILE A 327 -19.69 7.11 13.77
CA ILE A 327 -19.81 7.70 15.10
C ILE A 327 -21.28 8.02 15.45
N LEU A 328 -22.09 8.41 14.49
CA LEU A 328 -23.52 8.68 14.73
C LEU A 328 -24.30 7.42 15.09
N CYS A 329 -23.90 6.28 14.54
CA CYS A 329 -24.56 4.98 14.74
C CYS A 329 -23.78 4.06 15.71
N ALA A 330 -22.79 4.59 16.43
CA ALA A 330 -21.90 3.79 17.28
C ALA A 330 -22.61 3.05 18.42
N SER A 331 -23.78 3.52 18.85
CA SER A 331 -24.60 2.83 19.86
C SER A 331 -25.22 1.51 19.36
N SER A 332 -25.29 1.28 18.06
CA SER A 332 -25.81 0.04 17.47
C SER A 332 -24.68 -0.92 17.13
N PRO A 333 -24.53 -2.07 17.81
CA PRO A 333 -23.43 -3.01 17.56
C PRO A 333 -23.37 -3.48 16.10
N THR A 334 -24.52 -3.75 15.48
CA THR A 334 -24.59 -4.21 14.08
C THR A 334 -24.16 -3.12 13.09
N LEU A 335 -24.66 -1.89 13.29
CA LEU A 335 -24.25 -0.77 12.43
C LEU A 335 -22.78 -0.42 12.63
N PHE A 336 -22.28 -0.50 13.85
CA PHE A 336 -20.85 -0.32 14.15
C PHE A 336 -19.99 -1.30 13.33
N VAL A 337 -20.35 -2.59 13.30
CA VAL A 337 -19.62 -3.62 12.52
C VAL A 337 -19.68 -3.31 11.02
N LEU A 338 -20.86 -3.03 10.47
CA LEU A 338 -21.05 -2.79 9.05
C LEU A 338 -20.34 -1.52 8.58
N LEU A 339 -20.51 -0.41 9.34
CA LEU A 339 -19.89 0.88 8.98
C LEU A 339 -18.38 0.86 9.18
N SER A 340 -17.86 0.17 10.20
CA SER A 340 -16.42 -0.08 10.32
C SER A 340 -15.88 -0.82 9.11
N GLY A 341 -16.55 -1.89 8.69
CA GLY A 341 -16.20 -2.62 7.47
C GLY A 341 -16.19 -1.71 6.23
N LEU A 342 -17.19 -0.83 6.11
CA LEU A 342 -17.29 0.12 4.99
C LEU A 342 -16.17 1.16 5.00
N VAL A 343 -15.77 1.67 6.17
CA VAL A 343 -14.61 2.58 6.33
C VAL A 343 -13.34 1.90 5.83
N PHE A 344 -13.06 0.68 6.30
CA PHE A 344 -11.89 -0.08 5.86
C PHE A 344 -11.92 -0.40 4.36
N PHE A 345 -13.09 -0.72 3.81
CA PHE A 345 -13.28 -0.95 2.38
C PHE A 345 -12.99 0.30 1.55
N ALA A 346 -13.52 1.44 1.96
CA ALA A 346 -13.35 2.69 1.25
C ALA A 346 -11.92 3.25 1.35
N TRP A 347 -11.20 2.97 2.44
CA TRP A 347 -9.85 3.47 2.68
C TRP A 347 -8.73 2.65 2.02
N GLY A 348 -8.94 1.34 1.76
CA GLY A 348 -7.87 0.46 1.29
C GLY A 348 -7.33 0.80 -0.11
N GLU A 349 -8.11 1.49 -0.93
CA GLU A 349 -7.82 1.78 -2.34
C GLU A 349 -6.65 2.76 -2.56
N ILE A 350 -6.26 3.57 -1.55
CA ILE A 350 -5.14 4.52 -1.68
C ILE A 350 -3.85 3.84 -2.18
N PHE A 351 -3.64 2.59 -1.80
CA PHE A 351 -2.49 1.78 -2.21
C PHE A 351 -2.59 1.22 -3.64
N ALA A 352 -3.74 1.36 -4.29
CA ALA A 352 -3.96 1.00 -5.68
C ALA A 352 -4.05 2.24 -6.59
N LEU A 353 -4.80 3.26 -6.17
CA LEU A 353 -5.12 4.42 -7.00
C LEU A 353 -3.96 5.41 -7.11
N PHE A 354 -3.30 5.76 -6.01
CA PHE A 354 -2.21 6.73 -6.04
C PHE A 354 -0.99 6.25 -6.85
N PRO A 355 -0.48 5.01 -6.72
CA PRO A 355 0.62 4.55 -7.55
C PRO A 355 0.26 4.48 -9.03
N ALA A 356 -0.96 4.03 -9.37
CA ALA A 356 -1.44 3.99 -10.74
C ALA A 356 -1.54 5.40 -11.34
N THR A 357 -2.16 6.35 -10.61
CA THR A 357 -2.30 7.76 -11.04
C THR A 357 -0.95 8.44 -11.19
N CYS A 358 -0.04 8.25 -10.24
CA CYS A 358 1.32 8.79 -10.30
C CYS A 358 2.04 8.32 -11.56
N THR A 359 1.95 7.03 -11.89
CA THR A 359 2.58 6.47 -13.09
C THR A 359 1.89 6.91 -14.38
N ASP A 360 0.57 7.09 -14.36
CA ASP A 360 -0.19 7.62 -15.51
C ASP A 360 0.23 9.07 -15.84
N ILE A 361 0.58 9.88 -14.83
CA ILE A 361 0.98 11.29 -15.00
C ILE A 361 2.46 11.45 -15.33
N TYR A 362 3.35 10.63 -14.72
CA TYR A 362 4.79 10.88 -14.77
C TYR A 362 5.59 9.85 -15.57
N GLY A 363 4.91 8.88 -16.19
CA GLY A 363 5.56 7.86 -16.99
C GLY A 363 6.09 6.68 -16.19
N ARG A 364 6.68 5.71 -16.89
CA ARG A 364 6.97 4.38 -16.37
C ARG A 364 8.41 4.20 -15.90
N LYS A 365 9.34 4.91 -16.50
CA LYS A 365 10.79 4.71 -16.27
C LYS A 365 11.18 4.89 -14.81
N PHE A 366 10.64 5.91 -14.14
CA PHE A 366 10.89 6.25 -12.75
C PHE A 366 9.68 5.96 -11.84
N ALA A 367 8.82 5.01 -12.24
CA ALA A 367 7.57 4.76 -11.54
C ALA A 367 7.78 4.39 -10.07
N THR A 368 8.81 3.59 -9.76
CA THR A 368 9.09 3.15 -8.39
C THR A 368 9.59 4.30 -7.53
N ALA A 369 10.51 5.12 -8.03
CA ALA A 369 11.02 6.30 -7.32
C ALA A 369 9.93 7.35 -7.10
N ASN A 370 9.15 7.67 -8.15
CA ASN A 370 8.09 8.67 -8.08
C ASN A 370 6.98 8.27 -7.13
N TYR A 371 6.55 6.99 -7.15
CA TYR A 371 5.61 6.49 -6.18
C TYR A 371 6.22 6.41 -4.77
N GLY A 372 7.48 6.03 -4.64
CA GLY A 372 8.19 6.03 -3.35
C GLY A 372 8.13 7.40 -2.66
N MET A 373 8.32 8.50 -3.41
CA MET A 373 8.15 9.85 -2.87
C MET A 373 6.71 10.11 -2.39
N LEU A 374 5.72 9.68 -3.17
CA LEU A 374 4.31 9.84 -2.80
C LEU A 374 3.95 8.97 -1.58
N TYR A 375 4.55 7.79 -1.44
CA TYR A 375 4.32 6.87 -0.34
C TYR A 375 4.75 7.41 1.03
N THR A 376 5.69 8.39 1.07
CA THR A 376 6.05 9.07 2.32
C THR A 376 4.86 9.78 2.98
N ALA A 377 3.82 10.10 2.22
CA ALA A 377 2.55 10.65 2.73
C ALA A 377 1.88 9.73 3.76
N LYS A 378 2.02 8.38 3.62
CA LYS A 378 1.55 7.41 4.64
C LYS A 378 2.24 7.63 5.97
N GLY A 379 3.55 7.89 5.95
CA GLY A 379 4.32 8.18 7.17
C GLY A 379 3.86 9.46 7.84
N VAL A 380 3.61 10.53 7.06
CA VAL A 380 3.06 11.79 7.57
C VAL A 380 1.66 11.57 8.15
N ALA A 381 0.80 10.85 7.45
CA ALA A 381 -0.55 10.51 7.94
C ALA A 381 -0.50 9.76 9.29
N ALA A 382 0.40 8.79 9.41
CA ALA A 382 0.56 8.03 10.66
C ALA A 382 0.99 8.92 11.85
N LEU A 383 1.84 9.92 11.62
CA LEU A 383 2.26 10.88 12.64
C LEU A 383 1.12 11.81 13.11
N LEU A 384 0.08 11.98 12.30
CA LEU A 384 -1.09 12.79 12.63
C LEU A 384 -2.15 12.04 13.45
N VAL A 385 -2.10 10.70 13.49
CA VAL A 385 -3.10 9.87 14.21
C VAL A 385 -3.22 10.21 15.69
N PRO A 386 -2.12 10.44 16.46
CA PRO A 386 -2.21 10.80 17.86
C PRO A 386 -2.97 12.11 18.14
N LEU A 387 -3.07 13.02 17.16
CA LEU A 387 -3.87 14.24 17.29
C LEU A 387 -5.35 13.93 17.52
N GLY A 388 -5.84 12.77 17.06
CA GLY A 388 -7.19 12.30 17.36
C GLY A 388 -7.45 12.15 18.86
N ASN A 389 -6.50 11.58 19.61
CA ASN A 389 -6.62 11.43 21.06
C ASN A 389 -6.57 12.79 21.78
N VAL A 390 -5.70 13.71 21.31
CA VAL A 390 -5.63 15.07 21.84
C VAL A 390 -6.94 15.81 21.61
N LEU A 391 -7.52 15.68 20.42
CA LEU A 391 -8.81 16.31 20.08
C LEU A 391 -9.95 15.71 20.89
N ALA A 392 -10.00 14.39 21.07
CA ALA A 392 -10.99 13.72 21.90
C ALA A 392 -10.90 14.19 23.36
N ALA A 393 -9.68 14.28 23.92
CA ALA A 393 -9.47 14.76 25.27
C ALA A 393 -9.87 16.24 25.43
N ALA A 394 -9.56 17.10 24.46
CA ALA A 394 -9.89 18.52 24.49
C ALA A 394 -11.39 18.81 24.34
N THR A 395 -12.11 17.99 23.57
CA THR A 395 -13.55 18.18 23.28
C THR A 395 -14.47 17.33 24.14
N GLY A 396 -13.92 16.33 24.84
CA GLY A 396 -14.68 15.33 25.59
C GLY A 396 -15.54 14.41 24.70
N SER A 397 -15.28 14.37 23.37
CA SER A 397 -16.12 13.65 22.42
C SER A 397 -15.35 13.08 21.23
N TRP A 398 -15.65 11.83 20.87
CA TRP A 398 -15.19 11.20 19.62
C TRP A 398 -15.81 11.84 18.37
N THR A 399 -16.98 12.48 18.50
CA THR A 399 -17.67 13.10 17.37
C THR A 399 -16.79 14.13 16.64
N ALA A 400 -16.02 14.94 17.39
CA ALA A 400 -15.10 15.90 16.79
C ALA A 400 -13.97 15.24 15.99
N VAL A 401 -13.44 14.11 16.49
CA VAL A 401 -12.38 13.34 15.82
C VAL A 401 -12.89 12.75 14.51
N PHE A 402 -14.06 12.10 14.55
CA PHE A 402 -14.67 11.49 13.37
C PHE A 402 -15.19 12.54 12.38
N ALA A 403 -15.66 13.68 12.84
CA ALA A 403 -16.03 14.82 11.98
C ALA A 403 -14.80 15.36 11.23
N LEU A 404 -13.66 15.53 11.92
CA LEU A 404 -12.41 15.96 11.29
C LEU A 404 -11.93 14.92 10.27
N ALA A 405 -11.88 13.64 10.65
CA ALA A 405 -11.48 12.54 9.77
C ALA A 405 -12.36 12.47 8.52
N SER A 406 -13.68 12.56 8.69
CA SER A 406 -14.65 12.63 7.58
C SER A 406 -14.40 13.85 6.67
N ALA A 407 -14.23 15.04 7.26
CA ALA A 407 -13.99 16.26 6.49
C ALA A 407 -12.73 16.15 5.63
N LEU A 408 -11.65 15.55 6.14
CA LEU A 408 -10.42 15.34 5.37
C LEU A 408 -10.69 14.47 4.12
N SER A 409 -11.41 13.37 4.28
CA SER A 409 -11.75 12.47 3.15
C SER A 409 -12.70 13.15 2.15
N LEU A 410 -13.70 13.93 2.62
CA LEU A 410 -14.61 14.67 1.75
C LEU A 410 -13.90 15.78 0.96
N VAL A 411 -12.97 16.51 1.60
CA VAL A 411 -12.14 17.51 0.92
C VAL A 411 -11.24 16.84 -0.12
N ALA A 412 -10.62 15.70 0.20
CA ALA A 412 -9.81 14.94 -0.74
C ALA A 412 -10.66 14.45 -1.94
N ALA A 413 -11.90 14.02 -1.72
CA ALA A 413 -12.83 13.67 -2.79
C ALA A 413 -13.07 14.85 -3.74
N ALA A 414 -13.38 16.03 -3.20
CA ALA A 414 -13.56 17.23 -4.00
C ALA A 414 -12.28 17.61 -4.77
N LEU A 415 -11.11 17.54 -4.13
CA LEU A 415 -9.82 17.80 -4.78
C LEU A 415 -9.55 16.84 -5.93
N ALA A 416 -9.92 15.56 -5.80
CA ALA A 416 -9.71 14.57 -6.86
C ALA A 416 -10.41 14.96 -8.16
N LEU A 417 -11.69 15.32 -8.08
CA LEU A 417 -12.51 15.57 -9.25
C LEU A 417 -12.34 17.00 -9.79
N PHE A 418 -12.33 18.01 -8.90
CA PHE A 418 -12.41 19.41 -9.30
C PHE A 418 -11.03 20.08 -9.46
N VAL A 419 -9.97 19.52 -8.89
CA VAL A 419 -8.63 20.12 -8.94
C VAL A 419 -7.62 19.19 -9.63
N LEU A 420 -7.48 17.93 -9.18
CA LEU A 420 -6.47 17.01 -9.73
C LEU A 420 -6.78 16.65 -11.19
N LYS A 421 -8.03 16.31 -11.51
CA LYS A 421 -8.44 15.96 -12.87
C LYS A 421 -8.16 17.08 -13.88
N PRO A 422 -8.59 18.34 -13.66
CA PRO A 422 -8.25 19.45 -14.56
C PRO A 422 -6.74 19.73 -14.63
N ALA A 423 -6.02 19.65 -13.52
CA ALA A 423 -4.56 19.85 -13.49
C ALA A 423 -3.82 18.81 -14.34
N ARG A 424 -4.22 17.55 -14.25
CA ARG A 424 -3.70 16.45 -15.07
C ARG A 424 -3.97 16.67 -16.55
N ILE A 425 -5.23 16.98 -16.93
CA ILE A 425 -5.59 17.22 -18.33
C ILE A 425 -4.78 18.38 -18.93
N ARG A 426 -4.67 19.50 -18.21
CA ARG A 426 -3.86 20.66 -18.65
C ARG A 426 -2.38 20.30 -18.83
N ARG A 427 -1.82 19.46 -17.94
CA ARG A 427 -0.46 19.02 -18.04
C ARG A 427 -0.26 18.15 -19.29
N MET A 428 -1.09 17.14 -19.49
CA MET A 428 -1.02 16.25 -20.65
C MET A 428 -1.20 16.99 -21.98
N ALA A 429 -2.07 18.00 -22.03
CA ALA A 429 -2.25 18.84 -23.20
C ALA A 429 -0.95 19.63 -23.53
N LYS A 430 -0.25 20.17 -22.52
CA LYS A 430 1.04 20.85 -22.70
C LYS A 430 2.15 19.93 -23.19
N GLU A 431 2.11 18.67 -22.82
CA GLU A 431 3.12 17.66 -23.19
C GLU A 431 2.83 16.99 -24.56
N GLY A 432 1.75 17.39 -25.27
CA GLY A 432 1.31 16.75 -26.52
C GLY A 432 0.86 15.30 -26.33
N SER A 433 0.57 14.90 -25.09
CA SER A 433 0.15 13.56 -24.69
C SER A 433 -1.37 13.45 -24.49
N ALA A 434 -2.12 14.47 -24.90
CA ALA A 434 -3.59 14.42 -24.87
C ALA A 434 -4.10 13.40 -25.89
N PRO A 435 -5.23 12.72 -25.60
CA PRO A 435 -5.82 11.71 -26.47
C PRO A 435 -6.24 12.26 -27.83
#